data_d643ff0706c1a3e245a197bfe59adf56
#
_entry.id   d643ff0706c1a3e245a197bfe59adf56
#
_cell.length_a   1.000
_cell.length_b   1.000
_cell.length_c   1.000
_cell.angle_alpha   90.00
_cell.angle_beta   90.00
_cell.angle_gamma   90.00
#
_symmetry.space_group_name_H-M   'P 1'
#
loop_
_entity.id
_entity.type
_entity.pdbx_description
1 polymer ?
#
loop_
_entity_poly.entity_id
_entity_poly.type
_entity_poly.pdbx_seq_one_letter_code
_entity_poly.pdbx_strand_id
1 'polypeptide(L)'
;KETSIPAGYEEGMRLFPVKAEKTTHYTSPPKPFNEDTLLAAMETAGNKEFDSETEKKGLGTPATRASIIEKLVSSGYAQRKGKQILPSTEGKELVKVMPEYLKSAVMTAEWENRLLMMEKGQITDTQFMGEITSLVSKILEVCREIPEEERRRFQTEREVIGKCPVCGCDVFEGK
;
A
#
# COMPACT_ATOMS: atom_id res chain seq x y z
N LYS A 1 31.59 -4.43 0.35
CA LYS A 1 33.05 -4.31 0.05
C LYS A 1 33.72 -5.38 0.88
N GLU A 2 34.25 -6.41 0.24
CA GLU A 2 35.14 -7.35 0.88
C GLU A 2 36.42 -6.60 1.25
N THR A 3 36.70 -6.54 2.53
CA THR A 3 37.98 -6.03 3.05
C THR A 3 38.98 -7.17 2.93
N SER A 4 39.85 -7.10 1.93
CA SER A 4 40.99 -8.04 1.84
C SER A 4 41.95 -7.79 2.99
N ILE A 5 42.30 -8.87 3.70
CA ILE A 5 43.37 -8.82 4.71
C ILE A 5 44.67 -8.47 4.00
N PRO A 6 45.41 -7.44 4.45
CA PRO A 6 46.69 -7.10 3.83
C PRO A 6 47.67 -8.28 3.85
N ALA A 7 48.44 -8.43 2.80
CA ALA A 7 49.49 -9.47 2.74
C ALA A 7 50.54 -9.24 3.84
N GLY A 8 50.96 -10.30 4.51
CA GLY A 8 52.03 -10.24 5.53
C GLY A 8 51.56 -10.60 6.95
N TYR A 9 50.32 -11.05 7.10
CA TYR A 9 49.83 -11.60 8.38
C TYR A 9 49.85 -13.12 8.34
N GLU A 10 50.41 -13.74 9.41
CA GLU A 10 50.46 -15.18 9.60
C GLU A 10 49.65 -15.59 10.85
N GLU A 11 49.17 -16.84 10.87
CA GLU A 11 48.46 -17.38 12.00
C GLU A 11 49.33 -17.39 13.26
N GLY A 12 48.81 -16.84 14.38
CA GLY A 12 49.57 -16.71 15.64
C GLY A 12 50.42 -15.45 15.78
N MET A 13 50.45 -14.58 14.77
CA MET A 13 51.18 -13.31 14.83
C MET A 13 50.53 -12.36 15.88
N ARG A 14 51.38 -11.83 16.78
CA ARG A 14 50.89 -10.82 17.77
C ARG A 14 51.01 -9.43 17.18
N LEU A 15 49.82 -8.76 17.10
CA LEU A 15 49.71 -7.39 16.59
C LEU A 15 49.79 -6.38 17.74
N PHE A 16 50.74 -5.44 17.69
CA PHE A 16 50.94 -4.35 18.64
C PHE A 16 51.35 -3.07 17.92
N PRO A 17 50.81 -1.91 18.28
CA PRO A 17 49.65 -1.65 19.15
C PRO A 17 48.34 -1.87 18.39
N VAL A 18 47.35 -2.47 19.03
CA VAL A 18 45.99 -2.63 18.48
C VAL A 18 45.06 -1.65 19.16
N LYS A 19 44.45 -0.76 18.41
CA LYS A 19 43.39 0.13 18.86
C LYS A 19 42.07 -0.30 18.20
N ALA A 20 41.14 -0.80 18.96
CA ALA A 20 39.81 -1.10 18.47
C ALA A 20 38.90 0.10 18.65
N GLU A 21 38.33 0.61 17.54
CA GLU A 21 37.34 1.68 17.58
C GLU A 21 35.99 1.15 17.07
N LYS A 22 34.94 1.29 17.90
CA LYS A 22 33.58 0.96 17.51
C LYS A 22 32.96 2.17 16.81
N THR A 23 32.75 2.08 15.51
CA THR A 23 31.98 3.07 14.76
C THR A 23 30.53 2.61 14.60
N THR A 24 29.58 3.47 14.95
CA THR A 24 28.16 3.21 14.76
C THR A 24 27.68 3.94 13.51
N HIS A 25 27.15 3.18 12.56
CA HIS A 25 26.55 3.74 11.34
C HIS A 25 25.04 3.51 11.37
N TYR A 26 24.29 4.50 10.97
CA TYR A 26 22.84 4.40 10.81
C TYR A 26 22.50 4.35 9.33
N THR A 27 21.57 3.48 8.97
CA THR A 27 21.00 3.48 7.61
C THR A 27 20.05 4.67 7.46
N SER A 28 20.06 5.29 6.29
CA SER A 28 19.09 6.31 5.96
C SER A 28 17.74 5.66 5.59
N PRO A 29 16.60 6.27 5.96
CA PRO A 29 15.31 5.78 5.50
C PRO A 29 15.20 5.83 3.98
N PRO A 30 14.40 4.97 3.34
CA PRO A 30 14.19 5.01 1.91
C PRO A 30 13.62 6.37 1.49
N LYS A 31 14.03 6.83 0.30
CA LYS A 31 13.48 8.09 -0.24
C LYS A 31 12.00 7.93 -0.56
N PRO A 32 11.18 8.97 -0.37
CA PRO A 32 9.79 8.95 -0.81
C PRO A 32 9.69 8.67 -2.31
N PHE A 33 8.60 8.03 -2.72
CA PHE A 33 8.34 7.75 -4.13
C PHE A 33 8.15 9.05 -4.93
N ASN A 34 8.63 9.05 -6.15
CA ASN A 34 8.17 9.91 -7.23
C ASN A 34 7.28 9.09 -8.18
N GLU A 35 6.72 9.70 -9.23
CA GLU A 35 5.85 9.00 -10.17
C GLU A 35 6.55 7.79 -10.82
N ASP A 36 7.76 7.95 -11.29
CA ASP A 36 8.52 6.89 -11.97
C ASP A 36 8.80 5.71 -11.02
N THR A 37 9.27 6.01 -9.80
CA THR A 37 9.59 4.98 -8.81
C THR A 37 8.36 4.30 -8.25
N LEU A 38 7.21 5.00 -8.16
CA LEU A 38 5.95 4.42 -7.74
C LEU A 38 5.38 3.50 -8.83
N LEU A 39 5.43 3.92 -10.10
CA LEU A 39 5.03 3.07 -11.24
C LEU A 39 5.88 1.78 -11.29
N ALA A 40 7.21 1.90 -11.14
CA ALA A 40 8.09 0.74 -11.08
C ALA A 40 7.80 -0.17 -9.87
N ALA A 41 7.48 0.40 -8.71
CA ALA A 41 7.09 -0.37 -7.53
C ALA A 41 5.75 -1.08 -7.73
N MET A 42 4.78 -0.46 -8.40
CA MET A 42 3.50 -1.09 -8.77
C MET A 42 3.72 -2.27 -9.73
N GLU A 43 4.65 -2.14 -10.68
CA GLU A 43 4.97 -3.19 -11.63
C GLU A 43 5.59 -4.43 -10.97
N THR A 44 6.40 -4.22 -9.94
CA THR A 44 7.09 -5.29 -9.23
C THR A 44 6.37 -5.73 -7.94
N ALA A 45 5.24 -5.11 -7.61
CA ALA A 45 4.46 -5.42 -6.41
C ALA A 45 4.04 -6.90 -6.41
N GLY A 46 4.20 -7.56 -5.27
CA GLY A 46 3.85 -8.97 -5.09
C GLY A 46 4.86 -9.98 -5.67
N ASN A 47 5.86 -9.56 -6.45
CA ASN A 47 6.80 -10.49 -7.09
C ASN A 47 7.56 -11.40 -6.12
N LYS A 48 7.68 -11.01 -4.85
CA LYS A 48 8.33 -11.79 -3.80
C LYS A 48 7.40 -12.79 -3.12
N GLU A 49 6.09 -12.60 -3.30
CA GLU A 49 5.03 -13.35 -2.63
C GLU A 49 4.43 -14.44 -3.54
N PHE A 50 4.78 -14.40 -4.84
CA PHE A 50 4.32 -15.37 -5.81
C PHE A 50 5.34 -16.48 -6.06
N ASP A 51 4.86 -17.72 -6.11
CA ASP A 51 5.62 -18.84 -6.64
C ASP A 51 5.94 -18.64 -8.14
N SER A 52 7.02 -19.29 -8.60
CA SER A 52 7.63 -19.08 -9.91
C SER A 52 6.71 -19.34 -11.12
N GLU A 53 5.57 -20.00 -10.94
CA GLU A 53 4.64 -20.37 -12.01
C GLU A 53 3.49 -19.35 -12.21
N THR A 54 3.28 -18.40 -11.28
CA THR A 54 2.24 -17.39 -11.41
C THR A 54 2.76 -16.20 -12.20
N GLU A 55 2.01 -15.76 -13.20
CA GLU A 55 2.37 -14.61 -14.04
C GLU A 55 2.47 -13.34 -13.20
N LYS A 56 3.67 -12.81 -13.08
CA LYS A 56 3.99 -11.65 -12.22
C LYS A 56 3.53 -10.36 -12.89
N LYS A 57 2.26 -9.97 -12.68
CA LYS A 57 1.66 -8.80 -13.33
C LYS A 57 1.77 -7.50 -12.55
N GLY A 58 2.12 -7.56 -11.26
CA GLY A 58 2.12 -6.40 -10.37
C GLY A 58 0.71 -5.85 -10.11
N LEU A 59 0.62 -4.59 -9.72
CA LEU A 59 -0.64 -3.88 -9.48
C LEU A 59 -1.04 -3.08 -10.72
N GLY A 60 -2.17 -3.41 -11.30
CA GLY A 60 -2.70 -2.78 -12.50
C GLY A 60 -1.88 -3.06 -13.77
N THR A 61 -2.44 -2.74 -14.90
CA THR A 61 -1.75 -2.82 -16.19
C THR A 61 -0.89 -1.58 -16.45
N PRO A 62 0.10 -1.61 -17.36
CA PRO A 62 0.85 -0.41 -17.73
C PRO A 62 -0.03 0.78 -18.11
N ALA A 63 -1.15 0.52 -18.80
CA ALA A 63 -2.09 1.56 -19.23
C ALA A 63 -2.89 2.17 -18.06
N THR A 64 -3.12 1.44 -16.99
CA THR A 64 -3.99 1.86 -15.88
C THR A 64 -3.24 2.42 -14.68
N ARG A 65 -1.95 2.11 -14.51
CA ARG A 65 -1.17 2.52 -13.32
C ARG A 65 -1.15 4.04 -13.12
N ALA A 66 -0.91 4.80 -14.18
CA ALA A 66 -0.90 6.26 -14.09
C ALA A 66 -2.27 6.81 -13.65
N SER A 67 -3.37 6.29 -14.18
CA SER A 67 -4.72 6.71 -13.80
C SER A 67 -5.07 6.34 -12.35
N ILE A 68 -4.53 5.24 -11.82
CA ILE A 68 -4.68 4.87 -10.42
C ILE A 68 -4.00 5.90 -9.51
N ILE A 69 -2.77 6.33 -9.84
CA ILE A 69 -2.06 7.37 -9.09
C ILE A 69 -2.84 8.69 -9.12
N GLU A 70 -3.32 9.10 -10.31
CA GLU A 70 -4.16 10.30 -10.45
C GLU A 70 -5.42 10.21 -9.59
N LYS A 71 -6.07 9.05 -9.57
CA LYS A 71 -7.28 8.84 -8.76
C LYS A 71 -6.97 8.95 -7.27
N LEU A 72 -5.85 8.41 -6.79
CA LEU A 72 -5.44 8.55 -5.39
C LEU A 72 -5.19 10.01 -5.00
N VAL A 73 -4.56 10.78 -5.88
CA VAL A 73 -4.30 12.21 -5.66
C VAL A 73 -5.60 13.02 -5.71
N SER A 74 -6.45 12.81 -6.72
CA SER A 74 -7.73 13.53 -6.87
C SER A 74 -8.73 13.20 -5.75
N SER A 75 -8.67 11.98 -5.22
CA SER A 75 -9.48 11.57 -4.06
C SER A 75 -8.91 12.03 -2.71
N GLY A 76 -7.77 12.72 -2.70
CA GLY A 76 -7.16 13.26 -1.49
C GLY A 76 -6.40 12.25 -0.62
N TYR A 77 -6.25 11.00 -1.04
CA TYR A 77 -5.49 9.98 -0.30
C TYR A 77 -3.98 10.08 -0.47
N ALA A 78 -3.54 10.72 -1.53
CA ALA A 78 -2.14 11.05 -1.78
C ALA A 78 -2.01 12.51 -2.20
N GLN A 79 -0.84 13.10 -1.99
CA GLN A 79 -0.54 14.48 -2.38
C GLN A 79 0.81 14.57 -3.09
N ARG A 80 0.91 15.45 -4.05
CA ARG A 80 2.17 15.79 -4.72
C ARG A 80 2.88 16.91 -3.96
N LYS A 81 4.12 16.66 -3.53
CA LYS A 81 5.00 17.68 -2.95
C LYS A 81 6.27 17.80 -3.80
N GLY A 82 6.29 18.76 -4.70
CA GLY A 82 7.31 18.85 -5.74
C GLY A 82 7.23 17.61 -6.67
N LYS A 83 8.32 16.85 -6.78
CA LYS A 83 8.35 15.59 -7.54
C LYS A 83 7.95 14.36 -6.74
N GLN A 84 7.69 14.50 -5.45
CA GLN A 84 7.39 13.37 -4.56
C GLN A 84 5.88 13.16 -4.43
N ILE A 85 5.49 11.89 -4.32
CA ILE A 85 4.13 11.46 -3.97
C ILE A 85 4.15 10.98 -2.53
N LEU A 86 3.36 11.64 -1.69
CA LEU A 86 3.27 11.36 -0.26
C LEU A 86 1.84 10.97 0.10
N PRO A 87 1.64 10.00 1.00
CA PRO A 87 0.31 9.71 1.51
C PRO A 87 -0.19 10.88 2.35
N SER A 88 -1.46 11.25 2.18
CA SER A 88 -2.14 12.22 3.04
C SER A 88 -2.43 11.61 4.42
N THR A 89 -2.94 12.42 5.35
CA THR A 89 -3.40 11.93 6.66
C THR A 89 -4.57 10.97 6.47
N GLU A 90 -5.53 11.33 5.64
CA GLU A 90 -6.71 10.52 5.30
C GLU A 90 -6.31 9.20 4.66
N GLY A 91 -5.34 9.21 3.74
CA GLY A 91 -4.80 8.00 3.12
C GLY A 91 -4.15 7.06 4.12
N LYS A 92 -3.40 7.59 5.09
CA LYS A 92 -2.79 6.78 6.16
C LYS A 92 -3.83 6.17 7.10
N GLU A 93 -4.85 6.96 7.49
CA GLU A 93 -5.93 6.45 8.35
C GLU A 93 -6.75 5.39 7.63
N LEU A 94 -7.04 5.56 6.32
CA LEU A 94 -7.72 4.56 5.52
C LEU A 94 -6.98 3.23 5.53
N VAL A 95 -5.66 3.23 5.29
CA VAL A 95 -4.86 2.00 5.29
C VAL A 95 -4.85 1.32 6.66
N LYS A 96 -4.93 2.06 7.77
CA LYS A 96 -4.98 1.47 9.12
C LYS A 96 -6.26 0.66 9.34
N VAL A 97 -7.42 1.16 8.89
CA VAL A 97 -8.70 0.48 9.10
C VAL A 97 -9.02 -0.59 8.05
N MET A 98 -8.31 -0.58 6.92
CA MET A 98 -8.48 -1.61 5.89
C MET A 98 -8.03 -2.99 6.39
N PRO A 99 -8.80 -4.06 6.12
CA PRO A 99 -8.38 -5.44 6.36
C PRO A 99 -7.06 -5.78 5.65
N GLU A 100 -6.22 -6.61 6.28
CA GLU A 100 -4.89 -6.96 5.76
C GLU A 100 -4.95 -7.57 4.35
N TYR A 101 -5.97 -8.40 4.07
CA TYR A 101 -6.11 -9.03 2.76
C TYR A 101 -6.36 -8.01 1.63
N LEU A 102 -6.98 -6.83 1.90
CA LEU A 102 -7.13 -5.76 0.91
C LEU A 102 -5.84 -4.97 0.67
N LYS A 103 -4.87 -5.06 1.58
CA LYS A 103 -3.56 -4.43 1.44
C LYS A 103 -2.57 -5.30 0.68
N SER A 104 -2.93 -6.56 0.41
CA SER A 104 -2.08 -7.53 -0.26
C SER A 104 -2.12 -7.39 -1.78
N ALA A 105 -0.94 -7.31 -2.41
CA ALA A 105 -0.80 -7.40 -3.85
C ALA A 105 -1.19 -8.78 -4.40
N VAL A 106 -1.07 -9.83 -3.57
CA VAL A 106 -1.45 -11.21 -3.91
C VAL A 106 -2.92 -11.29 -4.25
N MET A 107 -3.79 -10.68 -3.45
CA MET A 107 -5.23 -10.67 -3.73
C MET A 107 -5.54 -10.10 -5.12
N THR A 108 -4.89 -8.99 -5.50
CA THR A 108 -5.10 -8.40 -6.83
C THR A 108 -4.68 -9.37 -7.94
N ALA A 109 -3.55 -10.04 -7.79
CA ALA A 109 -3.08 -11.01 -8.77
C ALA A 109 -3.95 -12.26 -8.84
N GLU A 110 -4.52 -12.72 -7.72
CA GLU A 110 -5.50 -13.81 -7.70
C GLU A 110 -6.74 -13.44 -8.51
N TRP A 111 -7.26 -12.23 -8.38
CA TRP A 111 -8.40 -11.76 -9.18
C TRP A 111 -8.06 -11.61 -10.66
N GLU A 112 -6.87 -11.10 -10.99
CA GLU A 112 -6.39 -11.09 -12.39
C GLU A 112 -6.30 -12.50 -12.97
N ASN A 113 -5.80 -13.46 -12.20
CA ASN A 113 -5.75 -14.87 -12.64
C ASN A 113 -7.16 -15.46 -12.83
N ARG A 114 -8.12 -15.12 -11.95
CA ARG A 114 -9.53 -15.51 -12.12
C ARG A 114 -10.14 -14.96 -13.40
N LEU A 115 -9.85 -13.72 -13.75
CA LEU A 115 -10.27 -13.15 -15.05
C LEU A 115 -9.68 -13.90 -16.23
N LEU A 116 -8.41 -14.30 -16.17
CA LEU A 116 -7.79 -15.13 -17.20
C LEU A 116 -8.41 -16.53 -17.29
N MET A 117 -8.77 -17.14 -16.16
CA MET A 117 -9.47 -18.43 -16.14
C MET A 117 -10.85 -18.32 -16.79
N MET A 118 -11.56 -17.19 -16.58
CA MET A 118 -12.82 -16.90 -17.22
C MET A 118 -12.66 -16.72 -18.74
N GLU A 119 -11.65 -15.99 -19.18
CA GLU A 119 -11.31 -15.82 -20.60
C GLU A 119 -11.03 -17.17 -21.28
N LYS A 120 -10.35 -18.08 -20.58
CA LYS A 120 -10.07 -19.45 -21.05
C LYS A 120 -11.26 -20.40 -20.91
N GLY A 121 -12.41 -19.94 -20.42
CA GLY A 121 -13.60 -20.77 -20.22
C GLY A 121 -13.50 -21.81 -19.09
N GLN A 122 -12.53 -21.67 -18.19
CA GLN A 122 -12.31 -22.59 -17.07
C GLN A 122 -13.26 -22.31 -15.90
N ILE A 123 -13.70 -21.07 -15.75
CA ILE A 123 -14.76 -20.67 -14.81
C ILE A 123 -15.81 -19.86 -15.54
N THR A 124 -17.04 -19.86 -15.02
CA THR A 124 -18.15 -19.09 -15.58
C THR A 124 -18.18 -17.67 -14.99
N ASP A 125 -18.83 -16.75 -15.71
CA ASP A 125 -19.12 -15.40 -15.23
C ASP A 125 -19.93 -15.41 -13.93
N THR A 126 -20.89 -16.31 -13.81
CA THR A 126 -21.72 -16.48 -12.60
C THR A 126 -20.88 -16.91 -11.40
N GLN A 127 -19.91 -17.80 -11.58
CA GLN A 127 -18.98 -18.21 -10.52
C GLN A 127 -18.10 -17.04 -10.09
N PHE A 128 -17.51 -16.33 -11.05
CA PHE A 128 -16.66 -15.17 -10.79
C PHE A 128 -17.42 -14.07 -10.03
N MET A 129 -18.63 -13.73 -10.47
CA MET A 129 -19.48 -12.73 -9.81
C MET A 129 -19.94 -13.18 -8.41
N GLY A 130 -20.18 -14.46 -8.21
CA GLY A 130 -20.50 -15.03 -6.90
C GLY A 130 -19.36 -14.86 -5.90
N GLU A 131 -18.11 -15.08 -6.34
CA GLU A 131 -16.92 -14.88 -5.52
C GLU A 131 -16.71 -13.41 -5.17
N ILE A 132 -16.87 -12.49 -6.13
CA ILE A 132 -16.81 -11.03 -5.87
C ILE A 132 -17.87 -10.63 -4.85
N THR A 133 -19.11 -11.09 -5.02
CA THR A 133 -20.21 -10.78 -4.09
C THR A 133 -19.90 -11.27 -2.68
N SER A 134 -19.33 -12.47 -2.55
CA SER A 134 -18.90 -13.02 -1.27
C SER A 134 -17.78 -12.20 -0.64
N LEU A 135 -16.80 -11.77 -1.43
CA LEU A 135 -15.72 -10.89 -0.96
C LEU A 135 -16.26 -9.55 -0.46
N VAL A 136 -17.14 -8.91 -1.24
CA VAL A 136 -17.75 -7.63 -0.84
C VAL A 136 -18.55 -7.79 0.45
N SER A 137 -19.30 -8.87 0.60
CA SER A 137 -20.06 -9.16 1.84
C SER A 137 -19.13 -9.28 3.05
N LYS A 138 -18.02 -9.99 2.93
CA LYS A 138 -17.02 -10.08 4.01
C LYS A 138 -16.40 -8.73 4.36
N ILE A 139 -16.10 -7.90 3.35
CA ILE A 139 -15.59 -6.55 3.57
C ILE A 139 -16.59 -5.72 4.37
N LEU A 140 -17.88 -5.78 3.98
CA LEU A 140 -18.94 -5.05 4.67
C LEU A 140 -19.11 -5.50 6.13
N GLU A 141 -19.00 -6.81 6.41
CA GLU A 141 -19.04 -7.33 7.78
C GLU A 141 -17.89 -6.76 8.62
N VAL A 142 -16.65 -6.84 8.13
CA VAL A 142 -15.48 -6.29 8.82
C VAL A 142 -15.60 -4.78 9.01
N CYS A 143 -16.09 -4.04 8.00
CA CYS A 143 -16.28 -2.60 8.10
C CYS A 143 -17.38 -2.19 9.10
N ARG A 144 -18.35 -3.07 9.38
CA ARG A 144 -19.36 -2.83 10.44
C ARG A 144 -18.77 -2.91 11.85
N GLU A 145 -17.73 -3.72 12.03
CA GLU A 145 -17.06 -3.91 13.32
C GLU A 145 -16.01 -2.83 13.64
N ILE A 146 -15.75 -1.89 12.71
CA ILE A 146 -14.82 -0.79 12.94
C ILE A 146 -15.33 0.06 14.12
N PRO A 147 -14.51 0.26 15.18
CA PRO A 147 -14.89 1.05 16.33
C PRO A 147 -15.28 2.48 15.97
N GLU A 148 -16.24 3.05 16.68
CA GLU A 148 -16.74 4.41 16.45
C GLU A 148 -15.62 5.47 16.54
N GLU A 149 -14.65 5.26 17.41
CA GLU A 149 -13.46 6.12 17.53
C GLU A 149 -12.64 6.19 16.26
N GLU A 150 -12.49 5.05 15.56
CA GLU A 150 -11.78 4.99 14.28
C GLU A 150 -12.61 5.59 13.15
N ARG A 151 -13.93 5.40 13.16
CA ARG A 151 -14.85 6.03 12.21
C ARG A 151 -14.80 7.55 12.29
N ARG A 152 -14.69 8.13 13.49
CA ARG A 152 -14.60 9.58 13.69
C ARG A 152 -13.38 10.20 13.03
N ARG A 153 -12.27 9.46 12.86
CA ARG A 153 -11.07 9.94 12.17
C ARG A 153 -11.30 10.26 10.69
N PHE A 154 -12.36 9.67 10.09
CA PHE A 154 -12.77 9.95 8.71
C PHE A 154 -13.86 11.01 8.61
N GLN A 155 -14.44 11.41 9.74
CA GLN A 155 -15.36 12.54 9.76
C GLN A 155 -14.53 13.82 9.69
N THR A 156 -14.58 14.50 8.55
CA THR A 156 -14.12 15.89 8.48
C THR A 156 -14.92 16.65 9.55
N GLU A 157 -14.23 17.31 10.49
CA GLU A 157 -14.87 18.25 11.40
C GLU A 157 -15.50 19.33 10.52
N ARG A 158 -16.79 19.16 10.25
CA ARG A 158 -17.57 20.18 9.57
C ARG A 158 -18.10 21.12 10.63
N GLU A 159 -17.87 22.40 10.44
CA GLU A 159 -18.43 23.41 11.33
C GLU A 159 -19.96 23.34 11.26
N VAL A 160 -20.58 23.16 12.42
CA VAL A 160 -22.05 23.18 12.53
C VAL A 160 -22.50 24.62 12.46
N ILE A 161 -23.13 25.00 11.36
CA ILE A 161 -23.65 26.36 11.15
C ILE A 161 -25.04 26.59 11.76
N GLY A 162 -25.71 25.53 12.21
CA GLY A 162 -27.02 25.62 12.86
C GLY A 162 -27.77 24.30 12.90
N LYS A 163 -29.03 24.35 13.30
CA LYS A 163 -29.90 23.18 13.30
C LYS A 163 -31.01 23.34 12.26
N CYS A 164 -31.35 22.23 11.59
CA CYS A 164 -32.46 22.21 10.63
C CYS A 164 -33.80 22.49 11.35
N PRO A 165 -34.58 23.49 10.91
CA PRO A 165 -35.84 23.84 11.55
C PRO A 165 -36.93 22.77 11.37
N VAL A 166 -36.75 21.82 10.44
CA VAL A 166 -37.75 20.76 10.15
C VAL A 166 -37.46 19.49 10.93
N CYS A 167 -36.21 19.03 11.01
CA CYS A 167 -35.85 17.74 11.63
C CYS A 167 -34.91 17.85 12.84
N GLY A 168 -34.41 19.04 13.16
CA GLY A 168 -33.50 19.28 14.29
C GLY A 168 -32.05 18.76 14.10
N CYS A 169 -31.72 18.15 12.95
CA CYS A 169 -30.40 17.69 12.68
C CYS A 169 -29.43 18.86 12.46
N ASP A 170 -28.13 18.60 12.74
CA ASP A 170 -27.08 19.59 12.50
C ASP A 170 -26.93 19.90 11.01
N VAL A 171 -26.79 21.18 10.69
CA VAL A 171 -26.54 21.68 9.35
C VAL A 171 -25.08 22.12 9.27
N PHE A 172 -24.39 21.64 8.25
CA PHE A 172 -22.96 21.88 8.04
C PHE A 172 -22.76 22.82 6.84
N GLU A 173 -21.65 23.54 6.83
CA GLU A 173 -21.25 24.34 5.68
C GLU A 173 -21.04 23.44 4.45
N GLY A 174 -21.69 23.78 3.34
CA GLY A 174 -21.50 23.07 2.06
C GLY A 174 -20.15 23.41 1.43
N LYS A 175 -19.56 22.45 0.72
CA LYS A 175 -18.38 22.73 -0.14
C LYS A 175 -18.80 23.42 -1.42
#